data_0d3d3cc59cf86dec266a71d83aac5e1f
#
_entry.id   0d3d3cc59cf86dec266a71d83aac5e1f
#
_cell.length_a   1.000
_cell.length_b   1.000
_cell.length_c   1.000
_cell.angle_alpha   90.00
_cell.angle_beta   90.00
_cell.angle_gamma   90.00
#
_symmetry.space_group_name_H-M   'P 1'
#
loop_
_entity.id
_entity.type
_entity.pdbx_description
1 polymer ?
#
loop_
_entity_poly.entity_id
_entity_poly.type
_entity_poly.pdbx_seq_one_letter_code
_entity_poly.pdbx_strand_id
1 'polypeptide(L)'
;MNKRKGEISASMMYSRLLDLRETINVFEKEGVEHLHIDMMDSTFVPNFGLGVDYIRGLRELTDIPLDLHLMIKDPEYKLRWIGIKPTDIVSVHYESTFQVQRLLDWLKPYGCKRFIAINPATPVSNIEEVLDYIDGINLLMVNPGFAGQHIVPSTIRKAKKLVDLLKREHHEELAIEVDGNITPEHAKSLREIGANIFVGGTSSIFKGKVEKYSENIGILRDNIK
;
A
#
# COMPACT_ATOMS: atom_id res chain seq x y z
N MET A 1 10.92 19.85 -0.60
CA MET A 1 10.01 18.70 -0.44
C MET A 1 8.91 18.81 -1.47
N ASN A 2 8.79 17.84 -2.35
CA ASN A 2 7.72 17.80 -3.34
C ASN A 2 6.39 17.65 -2.57
N LYS A 3 5.52 18.68 -2.63
CA LYS A 3 4.22 18.68 -1.94
C LYS A 3 3.22 17.86 -2.76
N ARG A 4 3.46 16.57 -2.93
CA ARG A 4 2.42 15.69 -3.47
C ARG A 4 1.20 15.76 -2.56
N LYS A 5 0.01 15.77 -3.15
CA LYS A 5 -1.25 15.63 -2.41
C LYS A 5 -1.23 14.32 -1.63
N GLY A 6 -1.81 14.29 -0.43
CA GLY A 6 -2.03 13.04 0.29
C GLY A 6 -3.11 12.20 -0.43
N GLU A 7 -2.85 10.92 -0.64
CA GLU A 7 -3.75 9.97 -1.30
C GLU A 7 -4.18 8.89 -0.31
N ILE A 8 -5.40 8.40 -0.46
CA ILE A 8 -5.97 7.31 0.35
C ILE A 8 -5.96 6.03 -0.49
N SER A 9 -5.39 4.96 0.07
CA SER A 9 -5.51 3.60 -0.46
C SER A 9 -6.36 2.77 0.52
N ALA A 10 -7.61 2.42 0.13
CA ALA A 10 -8.54 1.75 1.04
C ALA A 10 -8.30 0.24 1.06
N SER A 11 -7.94 -0.33 2.23
CA SER A 11 -7.64 -1.77 2.38
C SER A 11 -8.90 -2.62 2.25
N MET A 12 -9.02 -3.31 1.11
CA MET A 12 -10.20 -4.12 0.79
C MET A 12 -10.31 -5.41 1.62
N MET A 13 -9.27 -5.78 2.38
CA MET A 13 -9.29 -6.90 3.30
C MET A 13 -10.38 -6.79 4.38
N TYR A 14 -10.84 -5.57 4.64
CA TYR A 14 -11.88 -5.26 5.64
C TYR A 14 -13.25 -4.97 5.04
N SER A 15 -13.34 -4.93 3.71
CA SER A 15 -14.62 -4.80 3.03
C SER A 15 -15.40 -6.10 3.17
N ARG A 16 -16.61 -6.02 3.74
CA ARG A 16 -17.50 -7.18 3.80
C ARG A 16 -17.97 -7.51 2.38
N LEU A 17 -17.86 -8.77 1.97
CA LEU A 17 -18.28 -9.22 0.63
C LEU A 17 -19.75 -8.88 0.32
N LEU A 18 -20.63 -8.95 1.34
CA LEU A 18 -22.06 -8.64 1.16
C LEU A 18 -22.33 -7.15 0.95
N ASP A 19 -21.44 -6.26 1.40
CA ASP A 19 -21.59 -4.82 1.32
C ASP A 19 -20.62 -4.21 0.27
N LEU A 20 -19.98 -5.05 -0.56
CA LEU A 20 -18.90 -4.64 -1.44
C LEU A 20 -19.31 -3.54 -2.42
N ARG A 21 -20.45 -3.69 -3.09
CA ARG A 21 -20.95 -2.69 -4.04
C ARG A 21 -21.24 -1.35 -3.35
N GLU A 22 -21.87 -1.39 -2.17
CA GLU A 22 -22.17 -0.19 -1.41
C GLU A 22 -20.88 0.49 -0.93
N THR A 23 -19.91 -0.28 -0.48
CA THR A 23 -18.57 0.21 -0.11
C THR A 23 -17.89 0.91 -1.27
N ILE A 24 -17.89 0.29 -2.46
CA ILE A 24 -17.30 0.89 -3.68
C ILE A 24 -18.01 2.19 -4.05
N ASN A 25 -19.33 2.23 -4.02
CA ASN A 25 -20.10 3.44 -4.31
C ASN A 25 -19.70 4.61 -3.37
N VAL A 26 -19.47 4.32 -2.08
CA VAL A 26 -18.96 5.32 -1.14
C VAL A 26 -17.57 5.78 -1.53
N PHE A 27 -16.66 4.87 -1.89
CA PHE A 27 -15.28 5.21 -2.26
C PHE A 27 -15.21 6.05 -3.53
N GLU A 28 -16.00 5.73 -4.55
CA GLU A 28 -16.12 6.54 -5.77
C GLU A 28 -16.64 7.95 -5.47
N LYS A 29 -17.70 8.06 -4.66
CA LYS A 29 -18.27 9.34 -4.25
C LYS A 29 -17.29 10.22 -3.48
N GLU A 30 -16.52 9.62 -2.59
CA GLU A 30 -15.54 10.32 -1.74
C GLU A 30 -14.18 10.50 -2.44
N GLY A 31 -14.02 10.01 -3.68
CA GLY A 31 -12.81 10.16 -4.48
C GLY A 31 -11.60 9.46 -3.85
N VAL A 32 -11.78 8.24 -3.35
CA VAL A 32 -10.67 7.38 -2.89
C VAL A 32 -9.78 7.07 -4.08
N GLU A 33 -8.49 7.29 -3.93
CA GLU A 33 -7.55 7.25 -5.04
C GLU A 33 -7.16 5.81 -5.43
N HIS A 34 -7.09 4.88 -4.46
CA HIS A 34 -6.67 3.49 -4.70
C HIS A 34 -7.44 2.50 -3.83
N LEU A 35 -7.60 1.27 -4.32
CA LEU A 35 -8.07 0.13 -3.54
C LEU A 35 -6.88 -0.78 -3.21
N HIS A 36 -6.50 -0.87 -1.95
CA HIS A 36 -5.38 -1.68 -1.48
C HIS A 36 -5.78 -3.15 -1.33
N ILE A 37 -5.04 -4.02 -2.01
CA ILE A 37 -5.33 -5.46 -2.12
C ILE A 37 -4.18 -6.25 -1.50
N ASP A 38 -4.39 -6.73 -0.30
CA ASP A 38 -3.46 -7.58 0.43
C ASP A 38 -3.49 -9.02 -0.13
N MET A 39 -2.56 -9.35 -1.01
CA MET A 39 -2.40 -10.70 -1.56
C MET A 39 -1.43 -11.51 -0.71
N MET A 40 -1.88 -12.64 -0.19
CA MET A 40 -1.07 -13.51 0.68
C MET A 40 -1.17 -14.96 0.23
N ASP A 41 -0.04 -15.70 0.28
CA ASP A 41 0.06 -17.10 -0.20
C ASP A 41 0.33 -18.12 0.91
N SER A 42 0.20 -17.74 2.17
CA SER A 42 0.52 -18.55 3.35
C SER A 42 1.99 -19.01 3.46
N THR A 43 2.85 -18.55 2.55
CA THR A 43 4.28 -18.90 2.54
C THR A 43 5.14 -17.71 2.98
N PHE A 44 4.87 -16.52 2.44
CA PHE A 44 5.57 -15.30 2.86
C PHE A 44 5.08 -14.82 4.23
N VAL A 45 3.77 -14.86 4.47
CA VAL A 45 3.13 -14.61 5.77
C VAL A 45 2.22 -15.78 6.13
N PRO A 46 2.02 -16.13 7.43
CA PRO A 46 1.22 -17.30 7.82
C PRO A 46 -0.30 -17.00 7.78
N ASN A 47 -0.77 -16.48 6.64
CA ASN A 47 -2.18 -16.13 6.40
C ASN A 47 -2.50 -16.24 4.91
N PHE A 48 -3.79 -16.30 4.57
CA PHE A 48 -4.31 -16.21 3.20
C PHE A 48 -4.96 -14.84 3.00
N GLY A 49 -4.62 -14.16 1.92
CA GLY A 49 -5.18 -12.86 1.56
C GLY A 49 -6.17 -12.92 0.41
N LEU A 50 -6.42 -11.76 -0.18
CA LEU A 50 -7.32 -11.62 -1.32
C LEU A 50 -6.69 -12.27 -2.58
N GLY A 51 -7.48 -13.02 -3.33
CA GLY A 51 -7.01 -13.75 -4.49
C GLY A 51 -7.32 -13.08 -5.82
N VAL A 52 -6.90 -13.74 -6.91
CA VAL A 52 -7.01 -13.23 -8.30
C VAL A 52 -8.48 -13.03 -8.71
N ASP A 53 -9.39 -13.91 -8.29
CA ASP A 53 -10.81 -13.79 -8.63
C ASP A 53 -11.47 -12.60 -7.93
N TYR A 54 -11.01 -12.23 -6.73
CA TYR A 54 -11.44 -11.00 -6.06
C TYR A 54 -11.03 -9.76 -6.86
N ILE A 55 -9.78 -9.72 -7.36
CA ILE A 55 -9.28 -8.64 -8.23
C ILE A 55 -10.14 -8.53 -9.49
N ARG A 56 -10.45 -9.65 -10.15
CA ARG A 56 -11.32 -9.67 -11.34
C ARG A 56 -12.70 -9.10 -11.04
N GLY A 57 -13.32 -9.54 -9.95
CA GLY A 57 -14.62 -9.03 -9.53
C GLY A 57 -14.62 -7.53 -9.21
N LEU A 58 -13.57 -7.00 -8.56
CA LEU A 58 -13.43 -5.57 -8.33
C LEU A 58 -13.36 -4.77 -9.63
N ARG A 59 -12.62 -5.26 -10.63
CA ARG A 59 -12.49 -4.58 -11.93
C ARG A 59 -13.78 -4.55 -12.77
N GLU A 60 -14.77 -5.38 -12.42
CA GLU A 60 -16.14 -5.33 -12.98
C GLU A 60 -17.02 -4.33 -12.24
N LEU A 61 -16.64 -3.94 -11.02
CA LEU A 61 -17.42 -3.04 -10.17
C LEU A 61 -16.99 -1.59 -10.27
N THR A 62 -15.70 -1.31 -10.53
CA THR A 62 -15.14 0.05 -10.46
C THR A 62 -13.90 0.21 -11.32
N ASP A 63 -13.62 1.46 -11.70
CA ASP A 63 -12.39 1.89 -12.38
C ASP A 63 -11.37 2.50 -11.40
N ILE A 64 -11.63 2.50 -10.09
CA ILE A 64 -10.62 2.94 -9.10
C ILE A 64 -9.36 2.08 -9.28
N PRO A 65 -8.17 2.69 -9.45
CA PRO A 65 -6.91 1.97 -9.57
C PRO A 65 -6.66 1.04 -8.39
N LEU A 66 -6.08 -0.13 -8.64
CA LEU A 66 -5.71 -1.06 -7.58
C LEU A 66 -4.28 -0.81 -7.11
N ASP A 67 -4.08 -0.94 -5.82
CA ASP A 67 -2.81 -0.94 -5.14
C ASP A 67 -2.55 -2.37 -4.64
N LEU A 68 -1.78 -3.13 -5.42
CA LEU A 68 -1.58 -4.57 -5.25
C LEU A 68 -0.37 -4.82 -4.34
N HIS A 69 -0.63 -5.13 -3.09
CA HIS A 69 0.38 -5.45 -2.10
C HIS A 69 0.67 -6.96 -2.07
N LEU A 70 1.82 -7.36 -2.61
CA LEU A 70 2.18 -8.76 -2.85
C LEU A 70 2.99 -9.34 -1.68
N MET A 71 2.30 -9.77 -0.63
CA MET A 71 2.86 -10.57 0.47
C MET A 71 2.95 -12.05 0.06
N ILE A 72 3.65 -12.32 -1.02
CA ILE A 72 3.78 -13.65 -1.62
C ILE A 72 5.26 -14.00 -1.87
N LYS A 73 5.62 -15.25 -1.65
CA LYS A 73 6.97 -15.76 -1.88
C LYS A 73 7.21 -15.96 -3.38
N ASP A 74 8.41 -15.60 -3.85
CA ASP A 74 8.83 -15.73 -5.25
C ASP A 74 7.74 -15.23 -6.23
N PRO A 75 7.36 -13.91 -6.14
CA PRO A 75 6.24 -13.33 -6.88
C PRO A 75 6.46 -13.36 -8.40
N GLU A 76 7.70 -13.41 -8.88
CA GLU A 76 8.08 -13.45 -10.29
C GLU A 76 7.38 -14.57 -11.07
N TYR A 77 7.09 -15.69 -10.46
CA TYR A 77 6.38 -16.81 -11.09
C TYR A 77 4.85 -16.63 -11.14
N LYS A 78 4.33 -15.62 -10.42
CA LYS A 78 2.90 -15.43 -10.16
C LYS A 78 2.34 -14.17 -10.82
N LEU A 79 3.16 -13.20 -11.21
CA LEU A 79 2.74 -11.91 -11.78
C LEU A 79 1.74 -12.04 -12.92
N ARG A 80 1.93 -13.01 -13.83
CA ARG A 80 1.08 -13.25 -15.02
C ARG A 80 -0.37 -13.60 -14.69
N TRP A 81 -0.65 -14.04 -13.47
CA TRP A 81 -2.00 -14.45 -13.05
C TRP A 81 -2.79 -13.31 -12.42
N ILE A 82 -2.12 -12.26 -11.95
CA ILE A 82 -2.72 -11.19 -11.13
C ILE A 82 -3.60 -10.26 -11.96
N GLY A 83 -3.32 -10.12 -13.27
CA GLY A 83 -4.09 -9.21 -14.13
C GLY A 83 -3.74 -7.74 -13.87
N ILE A 84 -2.45 -7.45 -13.72
CA ILE A 84 -1.90 -6.11 -13.50
C ILE A 84 -2.25 -5.17 -14.66
N LYS A 85 -2.71 -3.95 -14.36
CA LYS A 85 -3.00 -2.89 -15.33
C LYS A 85 -2.01 -1.71 -15.20
N PRO A 86 -1.85 -0.89 -16.25
CA PRO A 86 -0.97 0.29 -16.20
C PRO A 86 -1.33 1.33 -15.14
N THR A 87 -2.61 1.36 -14.71
CA THR A 87 -3.10 2.28 -13.68
C THR A 87 -2.78 1.83 -12.26
N ASP A 88 -2.34 0.57 -12.09
CA ASP A 88 -2.13 -0.02 -10.77
C ASP A 88 -0.81 0.43 -10.13
N ILE A 89 -0.78 0.34 -8.80
CA ILE A 89 0.45 0.25 -8.01
C ILE A 89 0.69 -1.24 -7.74
N VAL A 90 1.94 -1.68 -7.84
CA VAL A 90 2.35 -3.05 -7.48
C VAL A 90 3.49 -2.99 -6.49
N SER A 91 3.20 -3.30 -5.24
CA SER A 91 4.15 -3.36 -4.13
C SER A 91 4.67 -4.77 -3.95
N VAL A 92 5.98 -5.00 -4.22
CA VAL A 92 6.67 -6.27 -3.99
C VAL A 92 7.58 -6.17 -2.79
N HIS A 93 7.58 -7.16 -1.92
CA HIS A 93 8.47 -7.15 -0.74
C HIS A 93 9.93 -7.37 -1.13
N TYR A 94 10.82 -6.55 -0.56
CA TYR A 94 12.26 -6.76 -0.64
C TYR A 94 12.64 -8.19 -0.18
N GLU A 95 11.96 -8.69 0.84
CA GLU A 95 12.22 -9.98 1.46
C GLU A 95 11.59 -11.18 0.73
N SER A 96 10.80 -10.94 -0.32
CA SER A 96 10.03 -12.00 -1.01
C SER A 96 10.84 -12.78 -2.04
N THR A 97 11.97 -12.24 -2.49
CA THR A 97 12.84 -12.81 -3.52
C THR A 97 14.31 -12.50 -3.27
N PHE A 98 15.21 -13.29 -3.83
CA PHE A 98 16.65 -13.01 -3.86
C PHE A 98 17.06 -12.09 -5.03
N GLN A 99 16.17 -11.82 -5.99
CA GLN A 99 16.46 -11.12 -7.23
C GLN A 99 15.52 -9.91 -7.40
N VAL A 100 15.46 -9.05 -6.39
CA VAL A 100 14.48 -7.96 -6.34
C VAL A 100 14.59 -7.00 -7.54
N GLN A 101 15.80 -6.65 -7.97
CA GLN A 101 16.00 -5.80 -9.14
C GLN A 101 15.42 -6.45 -10.42
N ARG A 102 15.65 -7.76 -10.62
CA ARG A 102 15.07 -8.50 -11.75
C ARG A 102 13.55 -8.55 -11.68
N LEU A 103 12.99 -8.72 -10.50
CA LEU A 103 11.54 -8.70 -10.29
C LEU A 103 10.94 -7.34 -10.69
N LEU A 104 11.58 -6.23 -10.30
CA LEU A 104 11.18 -4.87 -10.68
C LEU A 104 11.27 -4.66 -12.21
N ASP A 105 12.29 -5.21 -12.88
CA ASP A 105 12.38 -5.21 -14.35
C ASP A 105 11.24 -6.00 -15.00
N TRP A 106 10.84 -7.12 -14.44
CA TRP A 106 9.72 -7.93 -14.97
C TRP A 106 8.36 -7.24 -14.80
N LEU A 107 8.25 -6.25 -13.93
CA LEU A 107 7.06 -5.41 -13.81
C LEU A 107 6.97 -4.31 -14.89
N LYS A 108 8.10 -3.92 -15.51
CA LYS A 108 8.12 -2.85 -16.54
C LYS A 108 7.12 -3.06 -17.68
N PRO A 109 6.98 -4.26 -18.28
CA PRO A 109 6.06 -4.47 -19.40
C PRO A 109 4.59 -4.24 -19.07
N TYR A 110 4.20 -4.28 -17.79
CA TYR A 110 2.82 -4.00 -17.35
C TYR A 110 2.49 -2.51 -17.35
N GLY A 111 3.51 -1.62 -17.35
CA GLY A 111 3.31 -0.17 -17.31
C GLY A 111 2.79 0.37 -15.97
N CYS A 112 2.68 -0.48 -14.95
CA CYS A 112 2.21 -0.12 -13.60
C CYS A 112 3.25 0.70 -12.83
N LYS A 113 2.84 1.37 -11.75
CA LYS A 113 3.75 1.92 -10.76
C LYS A 113 4.37 0.79 -9.94
N ARG A 114 5.69 0.75 -9.88
CA ARG A 114 6.46 -0.30 -9.20
C ARG A 114 6.89 0.19 -7.84
N PHE A 115 6.37 -0.42 -6.79
CA PHE A 115 6.75 -0.11 -5.42
C PHE A 115 7.54 -1.25 -4.81
N ILE A 116 8.48 -0.90 -3.92
CA ILE A 116 9.16 -1.85 -3.04
C ILE A 116 8.56 -1.76 -1.63
N ALA A 117 8.10 -2.87 -1.10
CA ALA A 117 7.63 -2.96 0.28
C ALA A 117 8.77 -3.44 1.19
N ILE A 118 8.89 -2.87 2.39
CA ILE A 118 9.88 -3.27 3.38
C ILE A 118 9.26 -3.48 4.76
N ASN A 119 9.56 -4.63 5.37
CA ASN A 119 9.08 -5.01 6.70
C ASN A 119 9.64 -4.09 7.80
N PRO A 120 9.00 -4.02 8.99
CA PRO A 120 9.46 -3.16 10.09
C PRO A 120 10.94 -3.33 10.45
N ALA A 121 11.46 -4.57 10.43
CA ALA A 121 12.85 -4.87 10.79
C ALA A 121 13.87 -4.63 9.66
N THR A 122 13.44 -4.52 8.40
CA THR A 122 14.35 -4.34 7.25
C THR A 122 14.89 -2.92 7.19
N PRO A 123 16.20 -2.70 7.22
CA PRO A 123 16.79 -1.36 7.11
C PRO A 123 16.46 -0.69 5.78
N VAL A 124 16.28 0.65 5.79
CA VAL A 124 16.05 1.42 4.54
C VAL A 124 17.24 1.38 3.59
N SER A 125 18.46 1.17 4.09
CA SER A 125 19.65 0.99 3.24
C SER A 125 19.60 -0.24 2.32
N ASN A 126 18.75 -1.23 2.63
CA ASN A 126 18.62 -2.43 1.79
C ASN A 126 18.01 -2.14 0.41
N ILE A 127 17.30 -1.02 0.25
CA ILE A 127 16.66 -0.64 -1.02
C ILE A 127 17.43 0.42 -1.79
N GLU A 128 18.59 0.87 -1.29
CA GLU A 128 19.40 1.93 -1.89
C GLU A 128 19.74 1.60 -3.36
N GLU A 129 20.19 0.38 -3.63
CA GLU A 129 20.59 -0.07 -4.97
C GLU A 129 19.43 -0.29 -5.98
N VAL A 130 18.18 -0.12 -5.53
CA VAL A 130 17.01 -0.32 -6.39
C VAL A 130 16.14 0.93 -6.56
N LEU A 131 16.56 2.08 -6.05
CA LEU A 131 15.81 3.34 -6.13
C LEU A 131 15.52 3.76 -7.57
N ASP A 132 16.45 3.56 -8.50
CA ASP A 132 16.28 3.85 -9.94
C ASP A 132 15.21 2.97 -10.65
N TYR A 133 14.79 1.89 -9.99
CA TYR A 133 13.87 0.89 -10.59
C TYR A 133 12.44 1.01 -10.12
N ILE A 134 12.14 1.92 -9.18
CA ILE A 134 10.86 2.03 -8.50
C ILE A 134 10.21 3.40 -8.67
N ASP A 135 8.91 3.47 -8.43
CA ASP A 135 8.11 4.69 -8.43
C ASP A 135 7.69 5.08 -6.99
N GLY A 136 7.94 4.20 -6.01
CA GLY A 136 7.66 4.46 -4.61
C GLY A 136 8.04 3.32 -3.67
N ILE A 137 7.85 3.56 -2.38
CA ILE A 137 8.16 2.64 -1.31
C ILE A 137 6.91 2.44 -0.44
N ASN A 138 6.51 1.18 -0.23
CA ASN A 138 5.50 0.83 0.76
C ASN A 138 6.20 0.48 2.09
N LEU A 139 6.09 1.39 3.05
CA LEU A 139 6.70 1.26 4.37
C LEU A 139 5.72 0.61 5.34
N LEU A 140 6.00 -0.66 5.71
CA LEU A 140 5.17 -1.38 6.67
C LEU A 140 5.38 -0.84 8.08
N MET A 141 4.28 -0.42 8.70
CA MET A 141 4.26 0.10 10.08
C MET A 141 4.00 -1.01 11.12
N VAL A 142 3.52 -2.18 10.65
CA VAL A 142 3.27 -3.40 11.42
C VAL A 142 3.94 -4.59 10.72
N ASN A 143 4.06 -5.73 11.40
CA ASN A 143 4.49 -6.95 10.70
C ASN A 143 3.37 -7.39 9.74
N PRO A 144 3.70 -7.74 8.48
CA PRO A 144 2.70 -8.11 7.49
C PRO A 144 1.94 -9.39 7.85
N GLY A 145 0.73 -9.54 7.31
CA GLY A 145 -0.07 -10.75 7.39
C GLY A 145 -1.31 -10.70 8.26
N PHE A 146 -1.40 -9.81 9.24
CA PHE A 146 -2.57 -9.73 10.13
C PHE A 146 -2.95 -8.28 10.46
N ALA A 147 -4.25 -8.07 10.56
CA ALA A 147 -4.83 -6.82 11.02
C ALA A 147 -4.81 -6.63 12.55
N GLY A 148 -5.15 -5.41 12.99
CA GLY A 148 -5.36 -5.09 14.40
C GLY A 148 -4.09 -5.02 15.24
N GLN A 149 -2.91 -5.08 14.62
CA GLN A 149 -1.64 -4.92 15.31
C GLN A 149 -1.39 -3.45 15.67
N HIS A 150 -0.60 -3.21 16.72
CA HIS A 150 -0.07 -1.89 17.01
C HIS A 150 1.12 -1.56 16.10
N ILE A 151 1.28 -0.28 15.77
CA ILE A 151 2.49 0.19 15.05
C ILE A 151 3.73 -0.24 15.82
N VAL A 152 4.71 -0.79 15.11
CA VAL A 152 6.04 -1.06 15.66
C VAL A 152 6.74 0.29 15.90
N PRO A 153 7.09 0.67 17.15
CA PRO A 153 7.52 2.03 17.48
C PRO A 153 8.73 2.54 16.68
N SER A 154 9.60 1.62 16.24
CA SER A 154 10.78 1.96 15.43
C SER A 154 10.42 2.44 14.01
N THR A 155 9.23 2.14 13.48
CA THR A 155 8.85 2.47 12.10
C THR A 155 8.64 3.95 11.85
N ILE A 156 8.21 4.72 12.86
CA ILE A 156 8.15 6.21 12.76
C ILE A 156 9.56 6.79 12.55
N ARG A 157 10.56 6.29 13.30
CA ARG A 157 11.96 6.70 13.09
C ARG A 157 12.48 6.23 11.74
N LYS A 158 12.04 5.05 11.30
CA LYS A 158 12.39 4.49 10.00
C LYS A 158 11.84 5.32 8.85
N ALA A 159 10.61 5.86 8.95
CA ALA A 159 10.04 6.78 7.97
C ALA A 159 10.93 8.05 7.80
N LYS A 160 11.43 8.62 8.89
CA LYS A 160 12.39 9.74 8.83
C LYS A 160 13.68 9.35 8.10
N LYS A 161 14.25 8.17 8.46
CA LYS A 161 15.46 7.65 7.78
C LYS A 161 15.24 7.41 6.29
N LEU A 162 14.04 6.98 5.89
CA LEU A 162 13.69 6.80 4.48
C LEU A 162 13.70 8.15 3.75
N VAL A 163 13.07 9.17 4.31
CA VAL A 163 13.10 10.52 3.72
C VAL A 163 14.54 11.06 3.61
N ASP A 164 15.37 10.83 4.62
CA ASP A 164 16.79 11.25 4.60
C ASP A 164 17.58 10.49 3.54
N LEU A 165 17.31 9.17 3.34
CA LEU A 165 17.88 8.35 2.28
C LEU A 165 17.50 8.92 0.91
N LEU A 166 16.20 9.13 0.64
CA LEU A 166 15.72 9.64 -0.65
C LEU A 166 16.32 11.01 -1.00
N LYS A 167 16.48 11.89 -0.02
CA LYS A 167 17.18 13.17 -0.23
C LYS A 167 18.64 13.00 -0.57
N ARG A 168 19.35 12.12 0.15
CA ARG A 168 20.78 11.88 -0.06
C ARG A 168 21.04 11.30 -1.46
N GLU A 169 20.15 10.41 -1.92
CA GLU A 169 20.27 9.75 -3.23
C GLU A 169 19.57 10.52 -4.36
N HIS A 170 19.01 11.72 -4.09
CA HIS A 170 18.32 12.57 -5.09
C HIS A 170 17.06 11.92 -5.71
N HIS A 171 16.29 11.19 -4.89
CA HIS A 171 15.06 10.49 -5.25
C HIS A 171 13.82 11.01 -4.51
N GLU A 172 13.74 12.32 -4.20
CA GLU A 172 12.61 12.94 -3.50
C GLU A 172 11.29 12.87 -4.28
N GLU A 173 11.34 12.51 -5.55
CA GLU A 173 10.16 12.27 -6.39
C GLU A 173 9.48 10.93 -6.11
N LEU A 174 10.13 9.96 -5.46
CA LEU A 174 9.52 8.68 -5.13
C LEU A 174 8.39 8.85 -4.11
N ALA A 175 7.29 8.14 -4.33
CA ALA A 175 6.17 8.14 -3.39
C ALA A 175 6.53 7.33 -2.14
N ILE A 176 6.02 7.76 -0.98
CA ILE A 176 6.10 7.00 0.26
C ILE A 176 4.69 6.63 0.68
N GLU A 177 4.37 5.36 0.59
CA GLU A 177 3.18 4.74 1.12
C GLU A 177 3.44 4.22 2.53
N VAL A 178 2.45 4.32 3.40
CA VAL A 178 2.49 3.79 4.76
C VAL A 178 1.32 2.85 5.00
N ASP A 179 1.64 1.63 5.45
CA ASP A 179 0.67 0.57 5.63
C ASP A 179 0.79 -0.08 7.03
N GLY A 180 -0.35 -0.30 7.65
CA GLY A 180 -0.48 -0.96 8.96
C GLY A 180 -0.86 -0.03 10.10
N ASN A 181 -2.08 -0.19 10.60
CA ASN A 181 -2.67 0.55 11.72
C ASN A 181 -2.60 2.09 11.58
N ILE A 182 -2.89 2.61 10.40
CA ILE A 182 -2.89 4.04 10.12
C ILE A 182 -4.16 4.68 10.69
N THR A 183 -4.05 5.26 11.89
CA THR A 183 -5.08 6.15 12.45
C THR A 183 -4.96 7.55 11.85
N PRO A 184 -5.97 8.44 11.97
CA PRO A 184 -5.86 9.83 11.53
C PRO A 184 -4.66 10.57 12.15
N GLU A 185 -4.34 10.31 13.42
CA GLU A 185 -3.20 10.91 14.12
C GLU A 185 -1.86 10.38 13.56
N HIS A 186 -1.77 9.07 13.29
CA HIS A 186 -0.60 8.49 12.63
C HIS A 186 -0.43 9.07 11.22
N ALA A 187 -1.52 9.18 10.46
CA ALA A 187 -1.51 9.74 9.12
C ALA A 187 -0.97 11.17 9.11
N LYS A 188 -1.44 12.04 10.04
CA LYS A 188 -0.94 13.38 10.20
C LYS A 188 0.57 13.42 10.46
N SER A 189 1.03 12.68 11.46
CA SER A 189 2.46 12.64 11.83
C SER A 189 3.34 12.11 10.70
N LEU A 190 2.88 11.09 9.97
CA LEU A 190 3.60 10.51 8.84
C LEU A 190 3.58 11.44 7.62
N ARG A 191 2.47 12.18 7.42
CA ARG A 191 2.37 13.23 6.39
C ARG A 191 3.40 14.33 6.61
N GLU A 192 3.54 14.79 7.84
CA GLU A 192 4.56 15.79 8.23
C GLU A 192 5.99 15.29 7.98
N ILE A 193 6.24 13.99 8.12
CA ILE A 193 7.52 13.35 7.79
C ILE A 193 7.76 13.32 6.28
N GLY A 194 6.71 13.13 5.46
CA GLY A 194 6.83 13.08 4.00
C GLY A 194 6.06 11.96 3.31
N ALA A 195 5.24 11.17 4.03
CA ALA A 195 4.37 10.17 3.42
C ALA A 195 3.32 10.82 2.50
N ASN A 196 2.96 10.12 1.42
CA ASN A 196 2.02 10.59 0.40
C ASN A 196 0.81 9.69 0.25
N ILE A 197 0.93 8.37 0.43
CA ILE A 197 -0.16 7.40 0.29
C ILE A 197 -0.39 6.73 1.65
N PHE A 198 -1.66 6.64 2.05
CA PHE A 198 -2.04 6.18 3.38
C PHE A 198 -3.04 5.02 3.25
N VAL A 199 -2.61 3.82 3.68
CA VAL A 199 -3.47 2.64 3.64
C VAL A 199 -4.49 2.71 4.77
N GLY A 200 -5.75 2.91 4.39
CA GLY A 200 -6.88 3.05 5.32
C GLY A 200 -7.54 1.71 5.61
N GLY A 201 -7.33 1.19 6.82
CA GLY A 201 -7.92 -0.05 7.33
C GLY A 201 -8.94 0.17 8.45
N THR A 202 -9.03 -0.82 9.35
CA THR A 202 -9.94 -0.79 10.52
C THR A 202 -9.65 0.31 11.53
N SER A 203 -8.44 0.87 11.50
CA SER A 203 -8.03 1.97 12.38
C SER A 203 -8.45 3.35 11.87
N SER A 204 -8.94 3.44 10.63
CA SER A 204 -9.40 4.69 10.00
C SER A 204 -10.73 4.51 9.27
N ILE A 205 -10.74 3.99 8.03
CA ILE A 205 -11.92 3.99 7.14
C ILE A 205 -13.01 3.02 7.62
N PHE A 206 -12.63 1.78 7.94
CA PHE A 206 -13.57 0.69 8.21
C PHE A 206 -14.04 0.64 9.69
N LYS A 207 -14.22 1.79 10.31
CA LYS A 207 -14.82 1.91 11.65
C LYS A 207 -16.35 1.95 11.54
N GLY A 208 -17.01 0.98 12.13
CA GLY A 208 -18.47 0.87 12.10
C GLY A 208 -18.99 0.21 10.83
N LYS A 209 -20.18 0.66 10.38
CA LYS A 209 -20.84 0.16 9.17
C LYS A 209 -20.56 1.09 7.98
N VAL A 210 -20.95 0.65 6.76
CA VAL A 210 -20.70 1.37 5.48
C VAL A 210 -21.18 2.83 5.52
N GLU A 211 -22.30 3.12 6.22
CA GLU A 211 -22.83 4.48 6.35
C GLU A 211 -21.87 5.46 7.05
N LYS A 212 -20.88 4.93 7.78
CA LYS A 212 -19.84 5.73 8.45
C LYS A 212 -18.58 5.94 7.62
N TYR A 213 -18.40 5.23 6.51
CA TYR A 213 -17.16 5.27 5.75
C TYR A 213 -16.89 6.63 5.12
N SER A 214 -17.94 7.33 4.65
CA SER A 214 -17.82 8.70 4.12
C SER A 214 -17.26 9.67 5.18
N GLU A 215 -17.81 9.66 6.39
CA GLU A 215 -17.32 10.46 7.51
C GLU A 215 -15.86 10.11 7.87
N ASN A 216 -15.56 8.83 7.96
CA ASN A 216 -14.23 8.33 8.30
C ASN A 216 -13.17 8.70 7.24
N ILE A 217 -13.51 8.63 5.95
CA ILE A 217 -12.67 9.08 4.84
C ILE A 217 -12.41 10.57 4.95
N GLY A 218 -13.43 11.37 5.23
CA GLY A 218 -13.29 12.82 5.44
C GLY A 218 -12.30 13.15 6.55
N ILE A 219 -12.41 12.46 7.70
CA ILE A 219 -11.49 12.62 8.83
C ILE A 219 -10.06 12.27 8.43
N LEU A 220 -9.86 11.13 7.75
CA LEU A 220 -8.52 10.73 7.30
C LEU A 220 -7.94 11.76 6.32
N ARG A 221 -8.74 12.19 5.33
CA ARG A 221 -8.35 13.16 4.30
C ARG A 221 -7.95 14.51 4.90
N ASP A 222 -8.63 14.96 5.95
CA ASP A 222 -8.27 16.23 6.65
C ASP A 222 -6.90 16.15 7.33
N ASN A 223 -6.47 14.98 7.74
CA ASN A 223 -5.18 14.77 8.39
C ASN A 223 -4.01 14.56 7.41
N ILE A 224 -4.27 14.38 6.12
CA ILE A 224 -3.23 14.14 5.09
C ILE A 224 -3.11 15.24 4.04
N LYS A 225 -3.77 16.37 4.27
CA LYS A 225 -3.70 17.57 3.39
C LYS A 225 -2.30 18.15 3.27
#